data_7e84a3076ac9c983954b0c0d60274445
#
_entry.id   7e84a3076ac9c983954b0c0d60274445
#
_cell.length_a   1.000
_cell.length_b   1.000
_cell.length_c   1.000
_cell.angle_alpha   90.00
_cell.angle_beta   90.00
_cell.angle_gamma   90.00
#
_symmetry.space_group_name_H-M   'P 1'
#
loop_
_entity.id
_entity.type
_entity.pdbx_description
1 polymer ?
#
loop_
_entity_poly.entity_id
_entity_poly.type
_entity_poly.pdbx_seq_one_letter_code
_entity_poly.pdbx_strand_id
1 'polypeptide(L)'
;MFDLSYTGLKPGCLSGEVAVVTGATSNVGKGYAQALAWAGAKVVVVGRSEARGQAVVDTINADCGDGTAIFVKCDVGDADDVAALKEAAVSAFGKVDILLNNAMDLSLNGPILGSPIEELDRAYYTSARAVMLAVNAFVPDMVERHHGAVSFSTTQFHYIPGMLGGSIYTASKAAATSAMMSLANEIKGSGVNVFCLAPAGVGAINPASQKEITEEMKAMRMPGFPGLIPAEAAGAGMVYLLLHADEMHGTGTMIGDVLKAMNYPFPCPETLMDYPRTYIGDMQLTLLPCYMGHECVTEPADK
;
A
#
# COMPACT_ATOMS: atom_id res chain seq x y z
N MET A 1 1.40 -4.65 -20.42
CA MET A 1 1.78 -3.99 -19.15
C MET A 1 2.06 -2.52 -19.43
N PHE A 2 2.09 -1.63 -18.43
CA PHE A 2 2.40 -0.21 -18.64
C PHE A 2 3.91 0.05 -18.64
N ASP A 3 4.33 1.11 -19.31
CA ASP A 3 5.70 1.62 -19.27
C ASP A 3 5.75 2.84 -18.35
N LEU A 4 6.60 2.79 -17.33
CA LEU A 4 6.74 3.86 -16.33
C LEU A 4 7.90 4.84 -16.63
N SER A 5 8.61 4.69 -17.75
CA SER A 5 9.79 5.50 -18.08
C SER A 5 9.49 6.99 -18.15
N TYR A 6 8.27 7.37 -18.51
CA TYR A 6 7.84 8.77 -18.60
C TYR A 6 7.74 9.46 -17.22
N THR A 7 7.78 8.69 -16.13
CA THR A 7 7.78 9.20 -14.74
C THR A 7 9.19 9.52 -14.22
N GLY A 8 10.21 9.27 -15.03
CA GLY A 8 11.62 9.34 -14.61
C GLY A 8 12.16 8.06 -13.96
N LEU A 9 11.32 7.07 -13.70
CA LEU A 9 11.76 5.75 -13.27
C LEU A 9 12.48 5.02 -14.42
N LYS A 10 13.40 4.13 -14.06
CA LYS A 10 14.15 3.35 -15.05
C LYS A 10 13.71 1.89 -15.02
N PRO A 11 13.47 1.26 -16.19
CA PRO A 11 13.30 -0.19 -16.23
C PRO A 11 14.47 -0.89 -15.56
N GLY A 12 14.18 -1.93 -14.79
CA GLY A 12 15.23 -2.70 -14.10
C GLY A 12 15.83 -2.04 -12.85
N CYS A 13 15.29 -0.92 -12.36
CA CYS A 13 15.82 -0.22 -11.17
C CYS A 13 15.71 -1.03 -9.86
N LEU A 14 14.92 -2.12 -9.84
CA LEU A 14 14.81 -3.08 -8.76
C LEU A 14 15.30 -4.48 -9.19
N SER A 15 16.20 -4.56 -10.17
CA SER A 15 16.75 -5.84 -10.62
C SER A 15 17.50 -6.55 -9.49
N GLY A 16 17.21 -7.85 -9.34
CA GLY A 16 17.78 -8.66 -8.25
C GLY A 16 16.93 -8.70 -6.99
N GLU A 17 15.90 -7.86 -6.86
CA GLU A 17 14.94 -7.88 -5.76
C GLU A 17 13.84 -8.94 -5.99
N VAL A 18 13.34 -9.47 -4.89
CA VAL A 18 12.18 -10.39 -4.85
C VAL A 18 11.09 -9.78 -3.99
N ALA A 19 9.92 -9.61 -4.59
CA ALA A 19 8.78 -8.98 -3.94
C ALA A 19 7.61 -9.94 -3.70
N VAL A 20 7.08 -9.95 -2.50
CA VAL A 20 5.78 -10.56 -2.17
C VAL A 20 4.73 -9.46 -2.09
N VAL A 21 3.66 -9.56 -2.90
CA VAL A 21 2.58 -8.58 -2.93
C VAL A 21 1.26 -9.25 -2.56
N THR A 22 0.76 -8.99 -1.36
CA THR A 22 -0.53 -9.53 -0.92
C THR A 22 -1.70 -8.77 -1.52
N GLY A 23 -2.78 -9.47 -1.86
CA GLY A 23 -3.92 -8.86 -2.54
C GLY A 23 -3.60 -8.38 -3.97
N ALA A 24 -2.64 -9.01 -4.64
CA ALA A 24 -2.12 -8.61 -5.94
C ALA A 24 -3.00 -9.01 -7.14
N THR A 25 -4.17 -9.60 -6.90
CA THR A 25 -5.04 -10.11 -7.98
C THR A 25 -5.96 -9.05 -8.59
N SER A 26 -5.97 -7.83 -8.06
CA SER A 26 -6.82 -6.71 -8.53
C SER A 26 -6.34 -5.35 -8.02
N ASN A 27 -6.91 -4.28 -8.55
CA ASN A 27 -6.77 -2.91 -8.07
C ASN A 27 -5.30 -2.48 -7.78
N VAL A 28 -5.08 -1.88 -6.61
CA VAL A 28 -3.77 -1.38 -6.14
C VAL A 28 -2.69 -2.47 -6.19
N GLY A 29 -2.98 -3.65 -5.61
CA GLY A 29 -2.00 -4.73 -5.55
C GLY A 29 -1.58 -5.26 -6.91
N LYS A 30 -2.51 -5.32 -7.89
CA LYS A 30 -2.16 -5.63 -9.28
C LYS A 30 -1.23 -4.56 -9.87
N GLY A 31 -1.52 -3.27 -9.60
CA GLY A 31 -0.67 -2.17 -10.02
C GLY A 31 0.75 -2.27 -9.45
N TYR A 32 0.87 -2.60 -8.16
CA TYR A 32 2.15 -2.85 -7.52
C TYR A 32 2.91 -4.01 -8.17
N ALA A 33 2.27 -5.17 -8.33
CA ALA A 33 2.91 -6.35 -8.91
C ALA A 33 3.45 -6.08 -10.32
N GLN A 34 2.67 -5.42 -11.17
CA GLN A 34 3.09 -5.08 -12.52
C GLN A 34 4.21 -4.03 -12.55
N ALA A 35 4.16 -3.02 -11.69
CA ALA A 35 5.19 -1.99 -11.63
C ALA A 35 6.53 -2.54 -11.11
N LEU A 36 6.50 -3.40 -10.09
CA LEU A 36 7.69 -4.07 -9.56
C LEU A 36 8.34 -4.96 -10.60
N ALA A 37 7.55 -5.73 -11.35
CA ALA A 37 8.05 -6.56 -12.44
C ALA A 37 8.68 -5.70 -13.57
N TRP A 38 8.04 -4.59 -13.94
CA TRP A 38 8.61 -3.64 -14.89
C TRP A 38 9.93 -3.04 -14.38
N ALA A 39 10.01 -2.78 -13.07
CA ALA A 39 11.23 -2.32 -12.40
C ALA A 39 12.30 -3.42 -12.26
N GLY A 40 12.05 -4.64 -12.72
CA GLY A 40 13.02 -5.75 -12.76
C GLY A 40 13.00 -6.70 -11.57
N ALA A 41 12.09 -6.52 -10.62
CA ALA A 41 11.94 -7.45 -9.50
C ALA A 41 11.27 -8.76 -9.92
N LYS A 42 11.59 -9.85 -9.25
CA LYS A 42 10.79 -11.07 -9.24
C LYS A 42 9.58 -10.87 -8.33
N VAL A 43 8.40 -11.35 -8.73
CA VAL A 43 7.16 -11.03 -8.01
C VAL A 43 6.36 -12.28 -7.65
N VAL A 44 6.03 -12.41 -6.38
CA VAL A 44 5.04 -13.37 -5.89
C VAL A 44 3.69 -12.66 -5.79
N VAL A 45 2.79 -12.99 -6.70
CA VAL A 45 1.41 -12.49 -6.75
C VAL A 45 0.58 -13.30 -5.77
N VAL A 46 0.07 -12.68 -4.71
CA VAL A 46 -0.66 -13.38 -3.64
C VAL A 46 -2.13 -12.99 -3.60
N GLY A 47 -3.00 -13.98 -3.46
CA GLY A 47 -4.43 -13.75 -3.30
C GLY A 47 -5.27 -15.03 -3.25
N ARG A 48 -6.56 -14.90 -3.00
CA ARG A 48 -7.48 -16.04 -2.85
C ARG A 48 -8.03 -16.59 -4.18
N SER A 49 -8.01 -15.79 -5.23
CA SER A 49 -8.57 -16.18 -6.54
C SER A 49 -7.48 -16.63 -7.50
N GLU A 50 -7.39 -17.93 -7.72
CA GLU A 50 -6.41 -18.54 -8.62
C GLU A 50 -6.53 -17.99 -10.05
N ALA A 51 -7.73 -17.95 -10.62
CA ALA A 51 -7.93 -17.47 -11.98
C ALA A 51 -7.47 -16.02 -12.18
N ARG A 52 -7.78 -15.12 -11.21
CA ARG A 52 -7.33 -13.71 -11.28
C ARG A 52 -5.83 -13.58 -11.03
N GLY A 53 -5.28 -14.37 -10.10
CA GLY A 53 -3.85 -14.38 -9.81
C GLY A 53 -3.05 -14.86 -11.01
N GLN A 54 -3.46 -15.95 -11.63
CA GLN A 54 -2.80 -16.48 -12.82
C GLN A 54 -2.85 -15.49 -13.99
N ALA A 55 -3.97 -14.83 -14.21
CA ALA A 55 -4.07 -13.80 -15.26
C ALA A 55 -3.12 -12.61 -15.04
N VAL A 56 -2.81 -12.26 -13.78
CA VAL A 56 -1.79 -11.24 -13.49
C VAL A 56 -0.39 -11.77 -13.79
N VAL A 57 -0.09 -12.99 -13.37
CA VAL A 57 1.20 -13.66 -13.65
C VAL A 57 1.44 -13.80 -15.15
N ASP A 58 0.44 -14.26 -15.89
CA ASP A 58 0.53 -14.42 -17.35
C ASP A 58 0.85 -13.08 -18.03
N THR A 59 0.20 -11.99 -17.59
CA THR A 59 0.49 -10.64 -18.10
C THR A 59 1.94 -10.22 -17.80
N ILE A 60 2.40 -10.45 -16.56
CA ILE A 60 3.75 -10.07 -16.16
C ILE A 60 4.79 -10.90 -16.93
N ASN A 61 4.61 -12.21 -17.01
CA ASN A 61 5.57 -13.10 -17.68
C ASN A 61 5.61 -12.86 -19.20
N ALA A 62 4.48 -12.55 -19.83
CA ALA A 62 4.45 -12.19 -21.24
C ALA A 62 5.24 -10.91 -21.54
N ASP A 63 5.21 -9.92 -20.65
CA ASP A 63 5.81 -8.60 -20.88
C ASP A 63 7.24 -8.48 -20.34
N CYS A 64 7.56 -9.18 -19.24
CA CYS A 64 8.85 -9.07 -18.54
C CYS A 64 9.73 -10.33 -18.67
N GLY A 65 9.24 -11.39 -19.31
CA GLY A 65 9.92 -12.67 -19.49
C GLY A 65 9.46 -13.75 -18.52
N ASP A 66 9.51 -14.98 -19.01
CA ASP A 66 9.08 -16.18 -18.28
C ASP A 66 9.77 -16.29 -16.91
N GLY A 67 9.00 -16.68 -15.89
CA GLY A 67 9.50 -16.84 -14.54
C GLY A 67 9.82 -15.53 -13.82
N THR A 68 9.30 -14.39 -14.32
CA THR A 68 9.35 -13.12 -13.59
C THR A 68 8.37 -13.10 -12.44
N ALA A 69 7.19 -13.70 -12.62
CA ALA A 69 6.19 -13.79 -11.55
C ALA A 69 5.68 -15.23 -11.37
N ILE A 70 5.23 -15.52 -10.15
CA ILE A 70 4.46 -16.70 -9.78
C ILE A 70 3.20 -16.30 -9.01
N PHE A 71 2.18 -17.14 -9.05
CA PHE A 71 0.99 -16.99 -8.20
C PHE A 71 1.04 -17.96 -7.02
N VAL A 72 0.72 -17.47 -5.83
CA VAL A 72 0.50 -18.28 -4.63
C VAL A 72 -0.88 -17.98 -4.07
N LYS A 73 -1.73 -19.01 -3.99
CA LYS A 73 -3.02 -18.92 -3.31
C LYS A 73 -2.78 -18.87 -1.81
N CYS A 74 -3.28 -17.82 -1.15
CA CYS A 74 -3.10 -17.63 0.28
C CYS A 74 -4.24 -16.79 0.86
N ASP A 75 -4.81 -17.24 1.96
CA ASP A 75 -5.56 -16.40 2.88
C ASP A 75 -4.57 -15.79 3.87
N VAL A 76 -4.32 -14.49 3.73
CA VAL A 76 -3.30 -13.78 4.49
C VAL A 76 -3.53 -13.73 6.01
N GLY A 77 -4.75 -14.01 6.46
CA GLY A 77 -5.08 -14.13 7.89
C GLY A 77 -4.88 -15.55 8.45
N ASP A 78 -4.59 -16.53 7.62
CA ASP A 78 -4.30 -17.91 8.03
C ASP A 78 -2.79 -18.13 8.18
N ALA A 79 -2.39 -18.70 9.33
CA ALA A 79 -0.97 -18.87 9.64
C ALA A 79 -0.28 -19.94 8.79
N ASP A 80 -0.99 -21.02 8.47
CA ASP A 80 -0.46 -22.12 7.67
C ASP A 80 -0.31 -21.70 6.21
N ASP A 81 -1.28 -20.96 5.69
CA ASP A 81 -1.22 -20.36 4.34
C ASP A 81 -0.04 -19.38 4.21
N VAL A 82 0.21 -18.56 5.23
CA VAL A 82 1.34 -17.61 5.23
C VAL A 82 2.68 -18.35 5.33
N ALA A 83 2.76 -19.42 6.10
CA ALA A 83 3.96 -20.27 6.14
C ALA A 83 4.23 -20.93 4.79
N ALA A 84 3.20 -21.51 4.16
CA ALA A 84 3.30 -22.08 2.82
C ALA A 84 3.67 -21.03 1.75
N LEU A 85 3.15 -19.78 1.88
CA LEU A 85 3.54 -18.67 1.02
C LEU A 85 5.04 -18.37 1.11
N LYS A 86 5.61 -18.33 2.33
CA LYS A 86 7.06 -18.13 2.52
C LYS A 86 7.85 -19.24 1.84
N GLU A 87 7.49 -20.49 2.06
CA GLU A 87 8.16 -21.65 1.45
C GLU A 87 8.11 -21.59 -0.07
N ALA A 88 6.96 -21.28 -0.66
CA ALA A 88 6.79 -21.13 -2.10
C ALA A 88 7.64 -19.99 -2.68
N ALA A 89 7.66 -18.83 -2.02
CA ALA A 89 8.44 -17.68 -2.46
C ALA A 89 9.95 -17.97 -2.42
N VAL A 90 10.44 -18.54 -1.34
CA VAL A 90 11.86 -18.91 -1.18
C VAL A 90 12.25 -20.03 -2.12
N SER A 91 11.40 -21.04 -2.31
CA SER A 91 11.67 -22.13 -3.28
C SER A 91 11.79 -21.61 -4.71
N ALA A 92 10.95 -20.63 -5.10
CA ALA A 92 10.95 -20.10 -6.46
C ALA A 92 12.09 -19.10 -6.72
N PHE A 93 12.43 -18.26 -5.75
CA PHE A 93 13.32 -17.10 -5.97
C PHE A 93 14.49 -17.01 -4.98
N GLY A 94 14.60 -17.91 -4.03
CA GLY A 94 15.71 -18.02 -3.07
C GLY A 94 15.63 -17.06 -1.87
N LYS A 95 14.88 -15.97 -1.98
CA LYS A 95 14.76 -14.92 -0.95
C LYS A 95 13.49 -14.11 -1.11
N VAL A 96 13.22 -13.24 -0.15
CA VAL A 96 12.25 -12.16 -0.28
C VAL A 96 12.88 -10.89 0.29
N ASP A 97 12.89 -9.81 -0.50
CA ASP A 97 13.49 -8.53 -0.13
C ASP A 97 12.45 -7.43 0.06
N ILE A 98 11.28 -7.58 -0.58
CA ILE A 98 10.20 -6.59 -0.53
C ILE A 98 8.91 -7.31 -0.09
N LEU A 99 8.29 -6.83 0.99
CA LEU A 99 7.00 -7.30 1.46
C LEU A 99 5.96 -6.19 1.39
N LEU A 100 5.00 -6.30 0.48
CA LEU A 100 3.90 -5.35 0.36
C LEU A 100 2.61 -5.95 0.95
N ASN A 101 2.27 -5.54 2.16
CA ASN A 101 1.05 -5.87 2.84
C ASN A 101 -0.10 -5.01 2.31
N ASN A 102 -0.79 -5.50 1.29
CA ASN A 102 -1.84 -4.74 0.61
C ASN A 102 -3.22 -5.42 0.67
N ALA A 103 -3.28 -6.73 0.94
CA ALA A 103 -4.56 -7.45 1.02
C ALA A 103 -5.54 -6.80 2.01
N MET A 104 -6.80 -6.70 1.59
CA MET A 104 -7.90 -6.19 2.40
C MET A 104 -9.24 -6.70 1.84
N ASP A 105 -10.18 -6.97 2.70
CA ASP A 105 -11.57 -7.20 2.33
C ASP A 105 -12.33 -5.87 2.33
N LEU A 106 -12.50 -5.29 1.15
CA LEU A 106 -13.19 -4.00 0.99
C LEU A 106 -14.71 -4.09 1.17
N SER A 107 -15.27 -5.29 1.32
CA SER A 107 -16.71 -5.45 1.64
C SER A 107 -17.01 -5.16 3.11
N LEU A 108 -15.99 -5.12 3.97
CA LEU A 108 -16.09 -4.89 5.40
C LEU A 108 -16.06 -3.38 5.71
N ASN A 109 -17.15 -2.71 5.41
CA ASN A 109 -17.22 -1.26 5.40
C ASN A 109 -18.53 -0.82 6.08
N GLY A 110 -18.56 -0.92 7.40
CA GLY A 110 -19.74 -0.60 8.20
C GLY A 110 -19.53 0.57 9.19
N PRO A 111 -20.61 1.20 9.65
CA PRO A 111 -20.56 2.17 10.76
C PRO A 111 -20.25 1.44 12.08
N ILE A 112 -19.81 2.16 13.12
CA ILE A 112 -19.63 1.58 14.45
C ILE A 112 -20.97 1.14 15.05
N LEU A 113 -21.98 1.99 14.89
CA LEU A 113 -23.31 1.69 15.45
C LEU A 113 -24.07 0.73 14.53
N GLY A 114 -24.43 -0.43 15.08
CA GLY A 114 -25.28 -1.42 14.39
C GLY A 114 -24.55 -2.41 13.49
N SER A 115 -23.25 -2.30 13.30
CA SER A 115 -22.50 -3.34 12.62
C SER A 115 -22.28 -4.57 13.51
N PRO A 116 -22.40 -5.79 12.95
CA PRO A 116 -22.07 -7.01 13.66
C PRO A 116 -20.60 -7.03 14.06
N ILE A 117 -20.30 -7.57 15.26
CA ILE A 117 -18.90 -7.65 15.74
C ILE A 117 -18.04 -8.55 14.83
N GLU A 118 -18.64 -9.51 14.18
CA GLU A 118 -18.00 -10.44 13.26
C GLU A 118 -17.42 -9.72 12.02
N GLU A 119 -18.00 -8.59 11.63
CA GLU A 119 -17.44 -7.77 10.56
C GLU A 119 -16.14 -7.09 11.01
N LEU A 120 -16.08 -6.62 12.25
CA LEU A 120 -14.87 -6.08 12.85
C LEU A 120 -13.80 -7.17 12.95
N ASP A 121 -14.15 -8.35 13.48
CA ASP A 121 -13.21 -9.48 13.59
C ASP A 121 -12.62 -9.86 12.23
N ARG A 122 -13.45 -9.93 11.19
CA ARG A 122 -12.99 -10.21 9.81
C ARG A 122 -12.12 -9.10 9.24
N ALA A 123 -12.41 -7.83 9.55
CA ALA A 123 -11.57 -6.71 9.11
C ALA A 123 -10.19 -6.76 9.79
N TYR A 124 -10.13 -7.07 11.07
CA TYR A 124 -8.87 -7.26 11.78
C TYR A 124 -8.11 -8.50 11.30
N TYR A 125 -8.81 -9.58 10.97
CA TYR A 125 -8.25 -10.79 10.40
C TYR A 125 -7.50 -10.52 9.09
N THR A 126 -8.07 -9.72 8.18
CA THR A 126 -7.49 -9.41 6.88
C THR A 126 -6.54 -8.22 6.88
N SER A 127 -6.41 -7.49 7.99
CA SER A 127 -5.51 -6.34 8.12
C SER A 127 -4.45 -6.55 9.22
N ALA A 128 -4.76 -6.25 10.47
CA ALA A 128 -3.78 -6.27 11.55
C ALA A 128 -3.17 -7.67 11.77
N ARG A 129 -4.01 -8.72 11.83
CA ARG A 129 -3.53 -10.10 11.97
C ARG A 129 -2.68 -10.51 10.77
N ALA A 130 -3.15 -10.23 9.56
CA ALA A 130 -2.44 -10.57 8.33
C ALA A 130 -1.04 -9.90 8.26
N VAL A 131 -0.96 -8.63 8.62
CA VAL A 131 0.32 -7.90 8.70
C VAL A 131 1.26 -8.56 9.70
N MET A 132 0.78 -8.90 10.89
CA MET A 132 1.62 -9.53 11.91
C MET A 132 2.12 -10.92 11.48
N LEU A 133 1.29 -11.73 10.84
CA LEU A 133 1.68 -13.03 10.30
C LEU A 133 2.75 -12.89 9.22
N ALA A 134 2.54 -12.00 8.24
CA ALA A 134 3.49 -11.79 7.16
C ALA A 134 4.83 -11.20 7.67
N VAL A 135 4.79 -10.22 8.57
CA VAL A 135 6.00 -9.65 9.19
C VAL A 135 6.81 -10.73 9.91
N ASN A 136 6.17 -11.54 10.75
CA ASN A 136 6.86 -12.61 11.46
C ASN A 136 7.41 -13.70 10.53
N ALA A 137 6.77 -13.92 9.39
CA ALA A 137 7.26 -14.90 8.41
C ALA A 137 8.48 -14.39 7.63
N PHE A 138 8.48 -13.14 7.16
CA PHE A 138 9.45 -12.66 6.17
C PHE A 138 10.56 -11.77 6.74
N VAL A 139 10.24 -10.92 7.73
CA VAL A 139 11.16 -9.89 8.20
C VAL A 139 12.41 -10.44 8.91
N PRO A 140 12.35 -11.53 9.68
CA PRO A 140 13.56 -12.08 10.30
C PRO A 140 14.68 -12.37 9.29
N ASP A 141 14.36 -12.95 8.16
CA ASP A 141 15.35 -13.28 7.11
C ASP A 141 15.89 -11.99 6.44
N MET A 142 15.06 -10.94 6.30
CA MET A 142 15.51 -9.64 5.80
C MET A 142 16.49 -8.97 6.78
N VAL A 143 16.18 -9.02 8.07
CA VAL A 143 17.05 -8.50 9.15
C VAL A 143 18.38 -9.22 9.18
N GLU A 144 18.40 -10.54 9.06
CA GLU A 144 19.62 -11.35 9.00
C GLU A 144 20.51 -10.97 7.81
N ARG A 145 19.90 -10.68 6.66
CA ARG A 145 20.62 -10.22 5.46
C ARG A 145 20.95 -8.74 5.46
N HIS A 146 20.48 -7.97 6.45
CA HIS A 146 20.61 -6.50 6.50
C HIS A 146 20.07 -5.81 5.24
N HIS A 147 19.02 -6.34 4.65
CA HIS A 147 18.45 -5.82 3.40
C HIS A 147 16.96 -6.14 3.30
N GLY A 148 16.16 -5.13 2.99
CA GLY A 148 14.75 -5.31 2.69
C GLY A 148 13.90 -4.06 2.89
N ALA A 149 12.67 -4.13 2.38
CA ALA A 149 11.65 -3.11 2.56
C ALA A 149 10.28 -3.74 2.84
N VAL A 150 9.59 -3.22 3.83
CA VAL A 150 8.25 -3.67 4.22
C VAL A 150 7.30 -2.49 4.16
N SER A 151 6.23 -2.62 3.39
CA SER A 151 5.19 -1.59 3.31
C SER A 151 3.82 -2.14 3.64
N PHE A 152 2.96 -1.27 4.16
CA PHE A 152 1.54 -1.54 4.37
C PHE A 152 0.69 -0.50 3.63
N SER A 153 -0.27 -1.00 2.86
CA SER A 153 -1.30 -0.16 2.25
C SER A 153 -2.30 0.31 3.30
N THR A 154 -2.07 1.49 3.85
CA THR A 154 -2.89 2.13 4.89
C THR A 154 -4.01 2.99 4.30
N THR A 155 -4.60 3.83 5.10
CA THR A 155 -5.57 4.85 4.71
C THR A 155 -5.35 6.13 5.51
N GLN A 156 -5.60 7.28 4.92
CA GLN A 156 -5.59 8.56 5.62
C GLN A 156 -6.83 8.75 6.51
N PHE A 157 -7.87 7.96 6.31
CA PHE A 157 -9.17 8.18 6.98
C PHE A 157 -9.18 7.87 8.47
N HIS A 158 -8.15 7.22 9.02
CA HIS A 158 -8.07 7.00 10.46
C HIS A 158 -7.71 8.26 11.27
N TYR A 159 -7.31 9.34 10.59
CA TYR A 159 -7.05 10.65 11.21
C TYR A 159 -8.12 11.68 10.90
N ILE A 160 -9.02 11.39 9.97
CA ILE A 160 -10.04 12.35 9.52
C ILE A 160 -11.41 11.78 9.89
N PRO A 161 -12.15 12.43 10.82
CA PRO A 161 -13.54 12.05 11.07
C PRO A 161 -14.37 12.28 9.80
N GLY A 162 -15.17 11.33 9.43
CA GLY A 162 -16.17 11.60 8.40
C GLY A 162 -16.23 10.68 7.19
N MET A 163 -15.50 9.59 7.14
CA MET A 163 -15.82 8.54 6.18
C MET A 163 -17.08 7.81 6.66
N LEU A 164 -18.25 8.33 6.29
CA LEU A 164 -19.53 7.72 6.63
C LEU A 164 -19.56 6.26 6.17
N GLY A 165 -19.84 5.35 7.08
CA GLY A 165 -19.91 3.92 6.80
C GLY A 165 -18.57 3.20 6.69
N GLY A 166 -17.44 3.88 6.94
CA GLY A 166 -16.09 3.29 6.83
C GLY A 166 -15.39 2.97 8.16
N SER A 167 -16.10 2.99 9.28
CA SER A 167 -15.49 2.94 10.61
C SER A 167 -14.77 1.62 10.90
N ILE A 168 -15.35 0.48 10.53
CA ILE A 168 -14.74 -0.85 10.71
C ILE A 168 -13.44 -0.95 9.89
N TYR A 169 -13.49 -0.55 8.62
CA TYR A 169 -12.33 -0.50 7.75
C TYR A 169 -11.23 0.38 8.35
N THR A 170 -11.58 1.60 8.75
CA THR A 170 -10.64 2.58 9.28
C THR A 170 -9.99 2.11 10.58
N ALA A 171 -10.77 1.53 11.51
CA ALA A 171 -10.24 0.98 12.75
C ALA A 171 -9.23 -0.15 12.51
N SER A 172 -9.55 -1.07 11.61
CA SER A 172 -8.66 -2.19 11.29
C SER A 172 -7.36 -1.73 10.61
N LYS A 173 -7.44 -0.72 9.73
CA LYS A 173 -6.26 -0.10 9.10
C LYS A 173 -5.41 0.67 10.11
N ALA A 174 -6.02 1.37 11.06
CA ALA A 174 -5.30 2.06 12.14
C ALA A 174 -4.48 1.09 12.99
N ALA A 175 -5.07 -0.06 13.37
CA ALA A 175 -4.37 -1.09 14.13
C ALA A 175 -3.14 -1.64 13.38
N ALA A 176 -3.30 -1.97 12.11
CA ALA A 176 -2.19 -2.46 11.28
C ALA A 176 -1.11 -1.39 11.07
N THR A 177 -1.50 -0.12 10.88
CA THR A 177 -0.56 1.00 10.76
C THR A 177 0.26 1.18 12.02
N SER A 178 -0.39 1.11 13.21
CA SER A 178 0.31 1.20 14.49
C SER A 178 1.32 0.06 14.66
N ALA A 179 0.97 -1.16 14.27
CA ALA A 179 1.90 -2.30 14.30
C ALA A 179 3.12 -2.07 13.37
N MET A 180 2.91 -1.53 12.17
CA MET A 180 4.01 -1.22 11.26
C MET A 180 4.95 -0.13 11.78
N MET A 181 4.39 0.91 12.42
CA MET A 181 5.22 1.97 13.04
C MET A 181 6.02 1.44 14.23
N SER A 182 5.44 0.52 15.01
CA SER A 182 6.16 -0.16 16.09
C SER A 182 7.30 -1.02 15.54
N LEU A 183 7.03 -1.81 14.50
CA LEU A 183 8.05 -2.61 13.82
C LEU A 183 9.21 -1.73 13.32
N ALA A 184 8.94 -0.58 12.74
CA ALA A 184 9.99 0.34 12.29
C ALA A 184 10.94 0.72 13.44
N ASN A 185 10.40 1.00 14.63
CA ASN A 185 11.23 1.27 15.81
C ASN A 185 12.01 0.05 16.29
N GLU A 186 11.36 -1.14 16.30
CA GLU A 186 11.97 -2.39 16.78
C GLU A 186 13.19 -2.81 15.96
N ILE A 187 13.15 -2.60 14.63
CA ILE A 187 14.21 -3.03 13.71
C ILE A 187 15.05 -1.86 13.18
N LYS A 188 14.99 -0.70 13.83
CA LYS A 188 15.77 0.48 13.42
C LYS A 188 17.26 0.15 13.35
N GLY A 189 17.89 0.47 12.23
CA GLY A 189 19.31 0.21 11.99
C GLY A 189 19.65 -1.21 11.54
N SER A 190 18.64 -2.06 11.32
CA SER A 190 18.86 -3.43 10.83
C SER A 190 19.20 -3.52 9.34
N GLY A 191 19.05 -2.43 8.57
CA GLY A 191 19.11 -2.45 7.10
C GLY A 191 17.79 -2.79 6.43
N VAL A 192 16.71 -2.92 7.20
CA VAL A 192 15.36 -3.15 6.69
C VAL A 192 14.49 -1.92 6.91
N ASN A 193 13.87 -1.42 5.86
CA ASN A 193 13.05 -0.22 5.89
C ASN A 193 11.55 -0.54 5.98
N VAL A 194 10.84 0.18 6.84
CA VAL A 194 9.40 -0.03 7.09
C VAL A 194 8.67 1.28 6.91
N PHE A 195 7.65 1.30 6.06
CA PHE A 195 6.83 2.49 5.83
C PHE A 195 5.38 2.14 5.48
N CYS A 196 4.51 3.12 5.51
CA CYS A 196 3.11 2.97 5.11
C CYS A 196 2.79 3.89 3.93
N LEU A 197 1.94 3.40 3.01
CA LEU A 197 1.40 4.18 1.91
C LEU A 197 -0.12 4.15 1.94
N ALA A 198 -0.75 5.32 1.90
CA ALA A 198 -2.19 5.45 1.61
C ALA A 198 -2.38 5.61 0.09
N PRO A 199 -2.74 4.53 -0.64
CA PRO A 199 -2.62 4.48 -2.10
C PRO A 199 -3.78 5.13 -2.85
N ALA A 200 -4.79 5.70 -2.16
CA ALA A 200 -6.06 6.09 -2.74
C ALA A 200 -6.89 4.91 -3.30
N GLY A 201 -8.05 5.22 -3.89
CA GLY A 201 -8.82 4.22 -4.62
C GLY A 201 -8.24 4.02 -6.03
N VAL A 202 -8.15 2.76 -6.45
CA VAL A 202 -7.82 2.43 -7.84
C VAL A 202 -9.11 2.13 -8.58
N GLY A 203 -9.47 3.02 -9.50
CA GLY A 203 -10.50 2.76 -10.49
C GLY A 203 -9.88 2.11 -11.72
N ALA A 204 -10.66 1.27 -12.40
CA ALA A 204 -10.34 0.93 -13.78
C ALA A 204 -10.56 2.18 -14.65
N ILE A 205 -9.61 3.10 -14.61
CA ILE A 205 -9.56 4.16 -15.61
C ILE A 205 -8.92 3.52 -16.85
N ASN A 206 -9.73 2.79 -17.56
CA ASN A 206 -9.50 2.67 -18.98
C ASN A 206 -9.87 4.03 -19.57
N PRO A 207 -8.95 4.76 -20.21
CA PRO A 207 -9.29 5.99 -20.91
C PRO A 207 -10.45 5.83 -21.90
N ALA A 208 -10.68 4.61 -22.41
CA ALA A 208 -11.81 4.26 -23.26
C ALA A 208 -13.08 3.92 -22.48
N SER A 209 -13.02 3.73 -21.17
CA SER A 209 -14.16 3.43 -20.29
C SER A 209 -14.32 4.46 -19.17
N GLN A 210 -13.96 5.72 -19.43
CA GLN A 210 -14.35 6.84 -18.56
C GLN A 210 -15.88 6.86 -18.46
N LYS A 211 -16.41 6.00 -17.61
CA LYS A 211 -17.68 6.32 -16.98
C LYS A 211 -17.45 7.61 -16.25
N GLU A 212 -18.24 8.61 -16.60
CA GLU A 212 -18.23 9.92 -15.97
C GLU A 212 -18.04 9.75 -14.46
N ILE A 213 -17.02 10.40 -13.91
CA ILE A 213 -16.87 10.51 -12.47
C ILE A 213 -18.16 11.16 -11.99
N THR A 214 -19.02 10.40 -11.30
CA THR A 214 -20.29 10.93 -10.82
C THR A 214 -20.04 12.10 -9.87
N GLU A 215 -20.98 13.01 -9.72
CA GLU A 215 -20.88 14.12 -8.77
C GLU A 215 -20.70 13.61 -7.33
N GLU A 216 -21.24 12.42 -6.99
CA GLU A 216 -20.97 11.74 -5.72
C GLU A 216 -19.51 11.32 -5.59
N MET A 217 -18.88 10.81 -6.65
CA MET A 217 -17.44 10.50 -6.64
C MET A 217 -16.58 11.75 -6.59
N LYS A 218 -17.05 12.86 -7.18
CA LYS A 218 -16.39 14.18 -7.04
C LYS A 218 -16.57 14.74 -5.62
N ALA A 219 -17.72 14.53 -5.00
CA ALA A 219 -17.97 14.90 -3.60
C ALA A 219 -17.14 14.08 -2.59
N MET A 220 -16.70 12.89 -2.97
CA MET A 220 -15.75 12.07 -2.19
C MET A 220 -14.30 12.55 -2.30
N ARG A 221 -14.02 13.56 -3.09
CA ARG A 221 -12.70 14.18 -3.13
C ARG A 221 -12.45 14.87 -1.80
N MET A 222 -11.66 14.21 -0.99
CA MET A 222 -11.19 14.78 0.27
C MET A 222 -9.77 15.30 0.06
N PRO A 223 -9.36 16.33 0.81
CA PRO A 223 -7.99 16.77 0.83
C PRO A 223 -7.04 15.55 0.97
N GLY A 224 -5.97 15.42 0.12
CA GLY A 224 -5.03 14.29 0.07
C GLY A 224 -5.55 13.00 -0.52
N PHE A 225 -6.83 12.92 -0.84
CA PHE A 225 -7.40 11.80 -1.58
C PHE A 225 -7.67 12.20 -3.03
N PRO A 226 -6.81 11.81 -3.98
CA PRO A 226 -6.93 12.21 -5.39
C PRO A 226 -8.17 11.62 -6.08
N GLY A 227 -9.03 10.94 -5.33
CA GLY A 227 -10.10 10.16 -5.89
C GLY A 227 -9.59 8.82 -6.41
N LEU A 228 -10.14 8.36 -7.52
CA LEU A 228 -9.67 7.14 -8.18
C LEU A 228 -8.45 7.47 -9.05
N ILE A 229 -7.37 6.70 -8.86
CA ILE A 229 -6.15 6.79 -9.68
C ILE A 229 -5.99 5.54 -10.54
N PRO A 230 -5.23 5.59 -11.64
CA PRO A 230 -4.85 4.39 -12.38
C PRO A 230 -4.03 3.45 -11.52
N ALA A 231 -4.17 2.13 -11.72
CA ALA A 231 -3.32 1.13 -11.05
C ALA A 231 -1.83 1.38 -11.34
N GLU A 232 -1.52 1.89 -12.51
CA GLU A 232 -0.20 2.33 -12.95
C GLU A 232 0.39 3.43 -12.05
N ALA A 233 -0.41 4.45 -11.70
CA ALA A 233 0.04 5.52 -10.81
C ALA A 233 0.36 4.99 -9.40
N ALA A 234 -0.49 4.09 -8.86
CA ALA A 234 -0.21 3.43 -7.60
C ALA A 234 1.09 2.63 -7.66
N GLY A 235 1.29 1.88 -8.74
CA GLY A 235 2.50 1.09 -8.98
C GLY A 235 3.76 1.96 -9.09
N ALA A 236 3.72 3.04 -9.88
CA ALA A 236 4.83 3.98 -10.02
C ALA A 236 5.22 4.61 -8.68
N GLY A 237 4.22 5.05 -7.90
CA GLY A 237 4.46 5.60 -6.57
C GLY A 237 5.10 4.61 -5.61
N MET A 238 4.71 3.33 -5.65
CA MET A 238 5.35 2.30 -4.82
C MET A 238 6.80 2.04 -5.24
N VAL A 239 7.10 1.97 -6.54
CA VAL A 239 8.50 1.84 -7.01
C VAL A 239 9.33 3.03 -6.57
N TYR A 240 8.81 4.25 -6.70
CA TYR A 240 9.47 5.46 -6.23
C TYR A 240 9.81 5.38 -4.73
N LEU A 241 8.85 5.00 -3.89
CA LEU A 241 9.06 4.87 -2.44
C LEU A 241 10.08 3.80 -2.09
N LEU A 242 10.11 2.68 -2.81
CA LEU A 242 11.10 1.63 -2.58
C LEU A 242 12.53 2.10 -2.92
N LEU A 243 12.69 2.94 -3.94
CA LEU A 243 14.00 3.55 -4.27
C LEU A 243 14.44 4.60 -3.23
N HIS A 244 13.52 5.12 -2.41
CA HIS A 244 13.76 6.08 -1.33
C HIS A 244 13.43 5.47 0.05
N ALA A 245 13.50 4.15 0.18
CA ALA A 245 13.01 3.44 1.37
C ALA A 245 13.72 3.87 2.65
N ASP A 246 14.99 4.23 2.56
CA ASP A 246 15.79 4.71 3.71
C ASP A 246 15.23 6.03 4.28
N GLU A 247 14.78 6.92 3.40
CA GLU A 247 14.18 8.20 3.78
C GLU A 247 12.75 8.00 4.34
N MET A 248 12.10 6.91 3.94
CA MET A 248 10.73 6.59 4.32
C MET A 248 10.61 5.77 5.60
N HIS A 249 11.72 5.28 6.17
CA HIS A 249 11.67 4.42 7.35
C HIS A 249 10.95 5.08 8.53
N GLY A 250 9.95 4.37 9.08
CA GLY A 250 9.12 4.87 10.19
C GLY A 250 8.11 5.94 9.81
N THR A 251 7.83 6.13 8.52
CA THR A 251 6.89 7.15 8.04
C THR A 251 5.64 6.56 7.37
N GLY A 252 4.64 7.40 7.21
CA GLY A 252 3.48 7.14 6.36
C GLY A 252 3.28 8.31 5.39
N THR A 253 2.89 8.00 4.16
CA THR A 253 2.66 9.00 3.12
C THR A 253 1.38 8.72 2.34
N MET A 254 0.89 9.72 1.63
CA MET A 254 -0.23 9.61 0.71
C MET A 254 0.29 9.56 -0.72
N ILE A 255 -0.39 8.78 -1.55
CA ILE A 255 0.00 8.62 -2.96
C ILE A 255 0.02 9.95 -3.72
N GLY A 256 -0.86 10.90 -3.38
CA GLY A 256 -0.87 12.22 -4.00
C GLY A 256 0.45 12.99 -3.82
N ASP A 257 1.04 12.92 -2.63
CA ASP A 257 2.33 13.55 -2.34
C ASP A 257 3.47 12.87 -3.10
N VAL A 258 3.43 11.55 -3.18
CA VAL A 258 4.40 10.75 -3.94
C VAL A 258 4.34 11.08 -5.42
N LEU A 259 3.15 11.09 -6.01
CA LEU A 259 2.95 11.41 -7.43
C LEU A 259 3.41 12.84 -7.76
N LYS A 260 3.22 13.78 -6.83
CA LYS A 260 3.74 15.13 -6.96
C LYS A 260 5.27 15.17 -6.92
N ALA A 261 5.88 14.47 -5.95
CA ALA A 261 7.34 14.39 -5.84
C ALA A 261 7.99 13.79 -7.10
N MET A 262 7.31 12.85 -7.73
CA MET A 262 7.72 12.23 -9.00
C MET A 262 7.44 13.10 -10.24
N ASN A 263 6.75 14.24 -10.11
CA ASN A 263 6.17 14.97 -11.25
C ASN A 263 5.31 14.08 -12.17
N TYR A 264 4.55 13.17 -11.57
CA TYR A 264 3.70 12.25 -12.31
C TYR A 264 2.65 13.04 -13.12
N PRO A 265 2.47 12.79 -14.42
CA PRO A 265 1.64 13.62 -15.30
C PRO A 265 0.13 13.35 -15.14
N PHE A 266 -0.31 12.93 -13.99
CA PHE A 266 -1.72 12.76 -13.68
C PHE A 266 -2.27 14.07 -13.11
N PRO A 267 -3.44 14.54 -13.57
CA PRO A 267 -4.05 15.73 -13.00
C PRO A 267 -4.52 15.46 -11.57
N CYS A 268 -3.57 15.50 -10.63
CA CYS A 268 -3.93 15.69 -9.23
C CYS A 268 -4.58 17.05 -9.13
N PRO A 269 -5.84 17.16 -8.67
CA PRO A 269 -6.46 18.45 -8.45
C PRO A 269 -5.55 19.30 -7.55
N GLU A 270 -5.25 20.52 -7.96
CA GLU A 270 -4.42 21.47 -7.19
C GLU A 270 -4.94 21.67 -5.76
N THR A 271 -6.22 21.47 -5.56
CA THR A 271 -6.90 21.51 -4.25
C THR A 271 -6.45 20.45 -3.25
N LEU A 272 -5.61 19.47 -3.62
CA LEU A 272 -5.06 18.51 -2.68
C LEU A 272 -3.97 19.11 -1.77
N MET A 273 -3.43 20.26 -2.14
CA MET A 273 -2.30 20.88 -1.43
C MET A 273 -2.74 21.93 -0.41
N ASP A 274 -3.93 22.49 -0.55
CA ASP A 274 -4.53 23.42 0.41
C ASP A 274 -5.45 22.65 1.36
N TYR A 275 -4.84 21.85 2.22
CA TYR A 275 -5.56 21.30 3.35
C TYR A 275 -5.98 22.42 4.29
N PRO A 276 -7.26 22.63 4.51
CA PRO A 276 -7.65 23.29 5.74
C PRO A 276 -7.17 22.33 6.84
N ARG A 277 -6.27 22.80 7.69
CA ARG A 277 -5.85 22.06 8.89
C ARG A 277 -7.11 21.70 9.64
N THR A 278 -7.38 20.38 9.77
CA THR A 278 -8.59 19.95 10.46
C THR A 278 -8.35 20.09 11.93
N TYR A 279 -9.16 20.90 12.59
CA TYR A 279 -9.14 21.05 14.03
C TYR A 279 -10.17 20.12 14.64
N ILE A 280 -9.81 19.42 15.70
CA ILE A 280 -10.76 18.83 16.62
C ILE A 280 -10.81 19.73 17.85
N GLY A 281 -11.86 20.54 17.96
CA GLY A 281 -11.94 21.60 18.94
C GLY A 281 -10.84 22.65 18.72
N ASP A 282 -10.23 23.15 19.78
CA ASP A 282 -9.12 24.11 19.74
C ASP A 282 -7.74 23.45 19.52
N MET A 283 -7.69 22.13 19.36
CA MET A 283 -6.45 21.40 19.09
C MET A 283 -6.17 21.30 17.60
N GLN A 284 -5.08 21.88 17.18
CA GLN A 284 -4.51 21.62 15.88
C GLN A 284 -3.99 20.17 15.86
N LEU A 285 -4.59 19.31 15.02
CA LEU A 285 -4.08 17.98 14.77
C LEU A 285 -2.78 18.08 13.98
N THR A 286 -1.70 18.21 14.68
CA THR A 286 -0.33 18.15 14.16
C THR A 286 0.16 16.71 13.90
N LEU A 287 -0.72 15.72 14.03
CA LEU A 287 -0.37 14.32 13.82
C LEU A 287 0.01 14.01 12.35
N LEU A 288 -0.55 14.74 11.39
CA LEU A 288 -0.17 14.56 9.98
C LEU A 288 1.33 14.85 9.72
N PRO A 289 1.89 15.97 10.18
CA PRO A 289 3.33 16.24 10.02
C PRO A 289 4.22 15.18 10.67
N CYS A 290 3.91 14.74 11.89
CA CYS A 290 4.69 13.69 12.56
C CYS A 290 4.57 12.35 11.85
N TYR A 291 3.40 12.01 11.36
CA TYR A 291 3.14 10.80 10.61
C TYR A 291 3.79 10.82 9.22
N MET A 292 3.95 12.00 8.64
CA MET A 292 4.60 12.22 7.34
C MET A 292 6.11 12.41 7.44
N GLY A 293 6.71 12.18 8.62
CA GLY A 293 8.15 12.37 8.83
C GLY A 293 8.61 13.83 8.90
N HIS A 294 7.69 14.78 8.96
CA HIS A 294 8.02 16.18 9.21
C HIS A 294 8.15 16.45 10.72
N GLU A 295 9.09 17.28 11.11
CA GLU A 295 9.20 17.73 12.50
C GLU A 295 7.90 18.38 12.97
N CYS A 296 7.44 18.00 14.16
CA CYS A 296 6.30 18.64 14.79
C CYS A 296 6.65 20.11 15.06
N VAL A 297 6.15 21.01 14.25
CA VAL A 297 6.20 22.44 14.55
C VAL A 297 5.16 22.73 15.62
N THR A 298 5.61 22.83 16.87
CA THR A 298 4.79 23.16 18.03
C THR A 298 4.70 24.68 18.23
N GLU A 299 4.47 25.43 17.16
CA GLU A 299 4.14 26.86 17.35
C GLU A 299 2.63 26.98 17.52
N PRO A 300 2.16 27.56 18.63
CA PRO A 300 0.75 27.89 18.78
C PRO A 300 0.40 28.93 17.70
N ALA A 301 -0.70 28.68 17.00
CA ALA A 301 -1.25 29.68 16.10
C ALA A 301 -1.58 30.93 16.94
N ASP A 302 -0.89 32.04 16.69
CA ASP A 302 -1.24 33.31 17.25
C ASP A 302 -2.70 33.62 16.92
N LYS A 303 -3.44 34.02 17.98
CA LYS A 303 -4.86 34.38 17.94
C LYS A 303 -5.12 35.60 17.09
#